data_4f0ba0a5862d8212dc2cc6a3554341b8
#
_entry.id   4f0ba0a5862d8212dc2cc6a3554341b8
#
_cell.length_a   1.000
_cell.length_b   1.000
_cell.length_c   1.000
_cell.angle_alpha   90.00
_cell.angle_beta   90.00
_cell.angle_gamma   90.00
#
_symmetry.space_group_name_H-M   'P 1'
#
loop_
_entity.id
_entity.type
_entity.pdbx_description
1 polymer ?
#
loop_
_entity_poly.entity_id
_entity_poly.type
_entity_poly.pdbx_seq_one_letter_code
_entity_poly.pdbx_strand_id
1 'polypeptide(L)'
;AMGMVKLMEEDAAGTTANDYEFTLAGSADEINPLLIKGELDIAAVPTNVASVLYNKTEGQVEILALNTLGVLYVVENGNTIQSVEDLRGKTIYSTGKGATPEYALNYILGENGLTAGTDVTVEYKSEHSELASLLAAGQADLAVLPQPFVTSVLAKNPDVRIALNLTEEWDKVTEDGSKLTMGALVVRKDFAESNPEAVRNFL
;
A
#
# COMPACT_ATOMS: atom_id res chain seq x y z
N ALA A 1 -7.72 6.14 -3.11
CA ALA A 1 -8.99 6.75 -3.54
C ALA A 1 -10.19 5.80 -3.43
N MET A 2 -10.09 4.49 -3.80
CA MET A 2 -11.25 3.58 -3.80
C MET A 2 -11.99 3.51 -2.47
N GLY A 3 -11.30 3.53 -1.32
CA GLY A 3 -11.95 3.49 -0.01
C GLY A 3 -12.77 4.74 0.34
N MET A 4 -12.67 5.80 -0.46
CA MET A 4 -13.36 7.07 -0.22
C MET A 4 -14.46 7.37 -1.26
N VAL A 5 -14.71 6.46 -2.21
CA VAL A 5 -15.67 6.70 -3.29
C VAL A 5 -17.08 6.97 -2.74
N LYS A 6 -17.49 6.22 -1.72
CA LYS A 6 -18.80 6.42 -1.10
C LYS A 6 -18.91 7.81 -0.44
N LEU A 7 -17.88 8.25 0.28
CA LEU A 7 -17.85 9.60 0.86
C LEU A 7 -17.95 10.67 -0.24
N MET A 8 -17.24 10.51 -1.36
CA MET A 8 -17.32 11.43 -2.51
C MET A 8 -18.71 11.46 -3.13
N GLU A 9 -19.39 10.32 -3.23
CA GLU A 9 -20.77 10.24 -3.74
C GLU A 9 -21.77 10.91 -2.79
N GLU A 10 -21.65 10.69 -1.48
CA GLU A 10 -22.51 11.28 -0.46
C GLU A 10 -22.31 12.79 -0.35
N ASP A 11 -21.07 13.27 -0.49
CA ASP A 11 -20.74 14.69 -0.52
C ASP A 11 -21.35 15.36 -1.76
N ALA A 12 -21.17 14.76 -2.94
CA ALA A 12 -21.79 15.26 -4.17
C ALA A 12 -23.32 15.28 -4.11
N ALA A 13 -23.94 14.41 -3.30
CA ALA A 13 -25.37 14.39 -3.04
C ALA A 13 -25.81 15.38 -1.93
N GLY A 14 -24.88 16.05 -1.25
CA GLY A 14 -25.16 16.97 -0.14
C GLY A 14 -25.70 16.26 1.10
N THR A 15 -25.31 15.00 1.33
CA THR A 15 -25.79 14.18 2.46
C THR A 15 -24.74 13.97 3.54
N THR A 16 -23.51 14.47 3.34
CA THR A 16 -22.44 14.46 4.33
C THR A 16 -22.62 15.52 5.41
N ALA A 17 -22.06 15.27 6.59
CA ALA A 17 -22.08 16.24 7.70
C ALA A 17 -21.07 17.39 7.52
N ASN A 18 -20.06 17.20 6.69
CA ASN A 18 -19.08 18.22 6.31
C ASN A 18 -19.21 18.49 4.81
N ASP A 19 -18.74 19.67 4.38
CA ASP A 19 -18.46 19.94 2.96
C ASP A 19 -17.01 19.58 2.67
N TYR A 20 -16.77 18.80 1.61
CA TYR A 20 -15.43 18.30 1.27
C TYR A 20 -14.95 18.86 -0.08
N GLU A 21 -13.68 19.25 -0.12
CA GLU A 21 -12.97 19.48 -1.37
C GLU A 21 -11.96 18.35 -1.58
N PHE A 22 -12.15 17.53 -2.63
CA PHE A 22 -11.31 16.36 -2.90
C PHE A 22 -10.21 16.67 -3.91
N THR A 23 -8.96 16.40 -3.51
CA THR A 23 -7.80 16.40 -4.41
C THR A 23 -7.34 14.98 -4.66
N LEU A 24 -7.28 14.55 -5.92
CA LEU A 24 -6.74 13.26 -6.34
C LEU A 24 -5.34 13.46 -6.88
N ALA A 25 -4.37 12.69 -6.34
CA ALA A 25 -2.98 12.72 -6.75
C ALA A 25 -2.51 11.32 -7.16
N GLY A 26 -1.53 11.26 -8.05
CA GLY A 26 -0.93 10.03 -8.54
C GLY A 26 0.07 9.42 -7.56
N SER A 27 0.66 10.25 -6.69
CA SER A 27 1.70 9.84 -5.75
C SER A 27 1.62 10.59 -4.43
N ALA A 28 2.25 10.02 -3.38
CA ALA A 28 2.40 10.70 -2.09
C ALA A 28 3.30 11.94 -2.18
N ASP A 29 4.23 11.98 -3.14
CA ASP A 29 5.14 13.13 -3.32
C ASP A 29 4.40 14.39 -3.77
N GLU A 30 3.25 14.26 -4.42
CA GLU A 30 2.38 15.37 -4.76
C GLU A 30 1.58 15.87 -3.54
N ILE A 31 1.21 14.97 -2.64
CA ILE A 31 0.38 15.25 -1.44
C ILE A 31 1.20 15.87 -0.31
N ASN A 32 2.40 15.35 -0.06
CA ASN A 32 3.21 15.75 1.08
C ASN A 32 3.47 17.26 1.18
N PRO A 33 3.84 17.97 0.08
CA PRO A 33 4.02 19.42 0.12
C PRO A 33 2.73 20.19 0.46
N LEU A 34 1.58 19.70 0.01
CA LEU A 34 0.29 20.34 0.23
C LEU A 34 -0.12 20.26 1.71
N LEU A 35 0.07 19.11 2.35
CA LEU A 35 -0.12 18.95 3.80
C LEU A 35 0.79 19.87 4.60
N ILE A 36 2.10 19.91 4.27
CA ILE A 36 3.07 20.73 4.98
C ILE A 36 2.79 22.22 4.85
N LYS A 37 2.30 22.67 3.69
CA LYS A 37 1.94 24.08 3.45
C LYS A 37 0.57 24.47 4.01
N GLY A 38 -0.23 23.49 4.45
CA GLY A 38 -1.59 23.76 4.92
C GLY A 38 -2.62 23.94 3.81
N GLU A 39 -2.32 23.45 2.61
CA GLU A 39 -3.23 23.43 1.45
C GLU A 39 -4.16 22.21 1.45
N LEU A 40 -3.86 21.20 2.29
CA LEU A 40 -4.72 20.06 2.59
C LEU A 40 -4.80 19.87 4.10
N ASP A 41 -5.95 19.49 4.61
CA ASP A 41 -6.19 19.24 6.03
C ASP A 41 -6.03 17.78 6.39
N ILE A 42 -6.57 16.87 5.57
CA ILE A 42 -6.54 15.42 5.75
C ILE A 42 -6.05 14.76 4.46
N ALA A 43 -5.26 13.72 4.57
CA ALA A 43 -4.84 12.94 3.40
C ALA A 43 -4.73 11.45 3.70
N ALA A 44 -4.94 10.62 2.66
CA ALA A 44 -4.59 9.21 2.67
C ALA A 44 -3.20 9.02 2.07
N VAL A 45 -2.28 8.46 2.84
CA VAL A 45 -0.88 8.25 2.45
C VAL A 45 -0.42 6.83 2.82
N PRO A 46 0.65 6.30 2.20
CA PRO A 46 1.30 5.08 2.67
C PRO A 46 1.75 5.20 4.12
N THR A 47 1.67 4.13 4.90
CA THR A 47 1.96 4.15 6.34
C THR A 47 3.39 4.61 6.64
N ASN A 48 4.38 4.20 5.83
CA ASN A 48 5.76 4.66 5.96
C ASN A 48 5.89 6.17 5.69
N VAL A 49 5.11 6.72 4.77
CA VAL A 49 5.08 8.16 4.48
C VAL A 49 4.47 8.94 5.65
N ALA A 50 3.43 8.40 6.30
CA ALA A 50 2.85 9.01 7.49
C ALA A 50 3.90 9.17 8.60
N SER A 51 4.73 8.15 8.84
CA SER A 51 5.86 8.22 9.79
C SER A 51 6.90 9.28 9.41
N VAL A 52 7.23 9.36 8.12
CA VAL A 52 8.16 10.39 7.61
C VAL A 52 7.58 11.80 7.79
N LEU A 53 6.29 11.99 7.49
CA LEU A 53 5.60 13.28 7.67
C LEU A 53 5.60 13.70 9.15
N TYR A 54 5.23 12.79 10.06
CA TYR A 54 5.25 13.06 11.49
C TYR A 54 6.64 13.57 11.96
N ASN A 55 7.70 12.86 11.58
CA ASN A 55 9.06 13.24 11.96
C ASN A 55 9.51 14.56 11.31
N LYS A 56 9.27 14.76 10.03
CA LYS A 56 9.67 15.97 9.30
C LYS A 56 8.93 17.23 9.75
N THR A 57 7.71 17.07 10.23
CA THR A 57 6.88 18.17 10.70
C THR A 57 6.92 18.34 12.22
N GLU A 58 7.79 17.58 12.90
CA GLU A 58 7.91 17.62 14.37
C GLU A 58 6.54 17.39 15.06
N GLY A 59 5.74 16.44 14.52
CA GLY A 59 4.42 16.10 15.04
C GLY A 59 3.30 17.05 14.60
N GLN A 60 3.50 17.94 13.62
CA GLN A 60 2.43 18.80 13.11
C GLN A 60 1.50 18.07 12.13
N VAL A 61 1.89 16.88 11.67
CA VAL A 61 1.01 15.95 10.94
C VAL A 61 0.87 14.68 11.77
N GLU A 62 -0.35 14.31 12.11
CA GLU A 62 -0.68 13.17 12.99
C GLU A 62 -1.46 12.10 12.22
N ILE A 63 -1.43 10.85 12.71
CA ILE A 63 -2.23 9.76 12.17
C ILE A 63 -3.62 9.78 12.82
N LEU A 64 -4.67 9.86 11.99
CA LEU A 64 -6.05 9.69 12.43
C LEU A 64 -6.47 8.23 12.52
N ALA A 65 -6.15 7.46 11.49
CA ALA A 65 -6.54 6.07 11.41
C ALA A 65 -5.65 5.29 10.44
N LEU A 66 -5.60 3.97 10.61
CA LEU A 66 -5.12 3.04 9.59
C LEU A 66 -6.31 2.66 8.72
N ASN A 67 -6.24 2.99 7.44
CA ASN A 67 -7.36 2.76 6.51
C ASN A 67 -7.15 1.55 5.58
N THR A 68 -5.94 1.01 5.53
CA THR A 68 -5.61 -0.15 4.69
C THR A 68 -4.61 -1.04 5.42
N LEU A 69 -5.01 -2.28 5.69
CA LEU A 69 -4.12 -3.35 6.14
C LEU A 69 -3.42 -3.98 4.93
N GLY A 70 -2.76 -5.13 5.12
CA GLY A 70 -2.04 -5.78 4.04
C GLY A 70 -2.94 -6.12 2.84
N VAL A 71 -2.48 -5.77 1.64
CA VAL A 71 -3.16 -6.03 0.36
C VAL A 71 -2.19 -6.54 -0.70
N LEU A 72 -1.00 -7.00 -0.28
CA LEU A 72 0.06 -7.47 -1.16
C LEU A 72 0.05 -8.98 -1.26
N TYR A 73 0.28 -9.47 -2.46
CA TYR A 73 0.32 -10.90 -2.78
C TYR A 73 1.51 -11.20 -3.69
N VAL A 74 2.13 -12.34 -3.47
CA VAL A 74 2.97 -12.96 -4.50
C VAL A 74 2.04 -13.71 -5.44
N VAL A 75 2.08 -13.36 -6.71
CA VAL A 75 1.34 -14.01 -7.78
C VAL A 75 2.31 -14.69 -8.74
N GLU A 76 1.94 -15.87 -9.22
CA GLU A 76 2.78 -16.73 -10.03
C GLU A 76 2.02 -17.22 -11.26
N ASN A 77 2.68 -17.17 -12.42
CA ASN A 77 2.30 -17.89 -13.61
C ASN A 77 2.96 -19.27 -13.57
N GLY A 78 2.27 -20.24 -12.99
CA GLY A 78 2.81 -21.56 -12.69
C GLY A 78 2.39 -22.08 -11.32
N ASN A 79 3.15 -23.04 -10.77
CA ASN A 79 2.84 -23.68 -9.48
C ASN A 79 4.12 -24.16 -8.76
N THR A 80 5.14 -23.31 -8.68
CA THR A 80 6.43 -23.65 -8.08
C THR A 80 6.61 -23.08 -6.67
N ILE A 81 5.87 -22.04 -6.31
CA ILE A 81 5.97 -21.35 -5.03
C ILE A 81 4.86 -21.84 -4.10
N GLN A 82 5.24 -22.54 -3.03
CA GLN A 82 4.33 -22.99 -1.98
C GLN A 82 4.66 -22.35 -0.63
N SER A 83 5.87 -21.79 -0.48
CA SER A 83 6.37 -21.14 0.72
C SER A 83 7.31 -19.98 0.34
N VAL A 84 7.71 -19.17 1.31
CA VAL A 84 8.65 -18.05 1.09
C VAL A 84 10.02 -18.58 0.68
N GLU A 85 10.45 -19.72 1.19
CA GLU A 85 11.73 -20.36 0.89
C GLU A 85 11.85 -20.77 -0.59
N ASP A 86 10.75 -21.07 -1.27
CA ASP A 86 10.74 -21.43 -2.69
C ASP A 86 11.11 -20.24 -3.60
N LEU A 87 11.15 -19.03 -3.05
CA LEU A 87 11.63 -17.82 -3.75
C LEU A 87 13.16 -17.83 -3.94
N ARG A 88 13.90 -18.70 -3.25
CA ARG A 88 15.36 -18.80 -3.39
C ARG A 88 15.78 -19.07 -4.84
N GLY A 89 16.68 -18.23 -5.35
CA GLY A 89 17.18 -18.30 -6.72
C GLY A 89 16.19 -17.80 -7.78
N LYS A 90 15.04 -17.28 -7.37
CA LYS A 90 14.04 -16.74 -8.30
C LYS A 90 14.26 -15.24 -8.54
N THR A 91 13.71 -14.78 -9.66
CA THR A 91 13.51 -13.36 -9.94
C THR A 91 12.03 -13.03 -9.70
N ILE A 92 11.76 -12.09 -8.82
CA ILE A 92 10.43 -11.58 -8.53
C ILE A 92 10.33 -10.11 -8.95
N TYR A 93 9.31 -9.78 -9.70
CA TYR A 93 9.02 -8.40 -10.07
C TYR A 93 8.17 -7.72 -9.00
N SER A 94 8.44 -6.45 -8.71
CA SER A 94 7.69 -5.66 -7.74
C SER A 94 7.51 -4.23 -8.23
N THR A 95 6.81 -3.45 -7.45
CA THR A 95 6.67 -2.00 -7.62
C THR A 95 6.87 -1.33 -6.27
N GLY A 96 6.93 0.01 -6.25
CA GLY A 96 7.02 0.76 -5.00
C GLY A 96 8.37 0.61 -4.32
N LYS A 97 9.46 0.73 -5.08
CA LYS A 97 10.81 0.84 -4.51
C LYS A 97 10.88 2.04 -3.56
N GLY A 98 11.44 1.86 -2.36
CA GLY A 98 11.45 2.87 -1.29
C GLY A 98 10.11 3.04 -0.56
N ALA A 99 9.14 2.15 -0.81
CA ALA A 99 7.82 2.19 -0.17
C ALA A 99 7.48 0.85 0.51
N THR A 100 6.32 0.79 1.15
CA THR A 100 5.88 -0.38 1.94
C THR A 100 6.03 -1.73 1.24
N PRO A 101 5.75 -1.89 -0.07
CA PRO A 101 5.94 -3.18 -0.74
C PRO A 101 7.37 -3.72 -0.65
N GLU A 102 8.37 -2.87 -0.84
CA GLU A 102 9.78 -3.27 -0.71
C GLU A 102 10.13 -3.67 0.72
N TYR A 103 9.75 -2.83 1.69
CA TYR A 103 10.09 -3.09 3.10
C TYR A 103 9.40 -4.35 3.63
N ALA A 104 8.13 -4.56 3.28
CA ALA A 104 7.38 -5.74 3.68
C ALA A 104 7.98 -7.03 3.08
N LEU A 105 8.29 -7.02 1.79
CA LEU A 105 8.92 -8.17 1.12
C LEU A 105 10.30 -8.47 1.73
N ASN A 106 11.14 -7.45 1.91
CA ASN A 106 12.48 -7.63 2.45
C ASN A 106 12.45 -8.16 3.89
N TYR A 107 11.52 -7.68 4.72
CA TYR A 107 11.34 -8.18 6.08
C TYR A 107 10.93 -9.65 6.08
N ILE A 108 9.88 -10.02 5.33
CA ILE A 108 9.41 -11.41 5.23
C ILE A 108 10.51 -12.32 4.70
N LEU A 109 11.25 -11.92 3.68
CA LEU A 109 12.40 -12.66 3.17
C LEU A 109 13.47 -12.87 4.26
N GLY A 110 13.85 -11.81 4.97
CA GLY A 110 14.86 -11.83 6.02
C GLY A 110 14.51 -12.80 7.15
N GLU A 111 13.27 -12.76 7.64
CA GLU A 111 12.78 -13.66 8.69
C GLU A 111 12.72 -15.14 8.24
N ASN A 112 12.66 -15.39 6.93
CA ASN A 112 12.77 -16.74 6.34
C ASN A 112 14.19 -17.08 5.86
N GLY A 113 15.23 -16.34 6.30
CA GLY A 113 16.64 -16.62 5.97
C GLY A 113 17.00 -16.39 4.51
N LEU A 114 16.29 -15.46 3.83
CA LEU A 114 16.54 -15.05 2.47
C LEU A 114 16.94 -13.56 2.42
N THR A 115 17.85 -13.22 1.53
CA THR A 115 18.30 -11.84 1.32
C THR A 115 17.90 -11.36 -0.07
N ALA A 116 17.12 -10.29 -0.14
CA ALA A 116 16.80 -9.62 -1.40
C ALA A 116 18.09 -9.11 -2.07
N GLY A 117 18.21 -9.33 -3.38
CA GLY A 117 19.38 -8.99 -4.17
C GLY A 117 20.50 -10.04 -4.12
N THR A 118 20.44 -11.03 -3.22
CA THR A 118 21.42 -12.12 -3.12
C THR A 118 20.76 -13.48 -3.34
N ASP A 119 19.81 -13.84 -2.46
CA ASP A 119 19.08 -15.11 -2.56
C ASP A 119 17.87 -15.01 -3.49
N VAL A 120 17.25 -13.82 -3.55
CA VAL A 120 16.09 -13.51 -4.39
C VAL A 120 16.39 -12.26 -5.18
N THR A 121 16.35 -12.32 -6.50
CA THR A 121 16.48 -11.14 -7.35
C THR A 121 15.16 -10.38 -7.35
N VAL A 122 15.15 -9.11 -6.94
CA VAL A 122 13.97 -8.25 -6.96
C VAL A 122 14.13 -7.18 -8.02
N GLU A 123 13.28 -7.22 -9.06
CA GLU A 123 13.25 -6.22 -10.13
C GLU A 123 12.03 -5.30 -9.97
N TYR A 124 12.26 -3.99 -10.03
CA TYR A 124 11.20 -3.01 -9.83
C TYR A 124 10.70 -2.44 -11.15
N LYS A 125 9.38 -2.39 -11.30
CA LYS A 125 8.66 -1.66 -12.34
C LYS A 125 8.11 -0.37 -11.77
N SER A 126 7.89 0.62 -12.64
CA SER A 126 7.41 1.94 -12.23
C SER A 126 5.96 1.89 -11.76
N GLU A 127 5.11 1.13 -12.45
CA GLU A 127 3.66 1.14 -12.26
C GLU A 127 3.09 -0.26 -12.05
N HIS A 128 2.10 -0.37 -11.14
CA HIS A 128 1.37 -1.62 -10.91
C HIS A 128 0.65 -2.11 -12.17
N SER A 129 0.12 -1.20 -12.98
CA SER A 129 -0.59 -1.51 -14.22
C SER A 129 0.34 -2.12 -15.28
N GLU A 130 1.58 -1.64 -15.37
CA GLU A 130 2.61 -2.21 -16.22
C GLU A 130 2.90 -3.66 -15.81
N LEU A 131 3.23 -3.86 -14.53
CA LEU A 131 3.55 -5.18 -14.01
C LEU A 131 2.39 -6.17 -14.16
N ALA A 132 1.16 -5.74 -13.87
CA ALA A 132 -0.04 -6.54 -14.06
C ALA A 132 -0.22 -6.96 -15.53
N SER A 133 0.10 -6.07 -16.48
CA SER A 133 0.00 -6.36 -17.91
C SER A 133 1.07 -7.37 -18.35
N LEU A 134 2.30 -7.27 -17.86
CA LEU A 134 3.37 -8.24 -18.13
C LEU A 134 3.01 -9.62 -17.63
N LEU A 135 2.48 -9.73 -16.41
CA LEU A 135 2.06 -11.00 -15.83
C LEU A 135 0.87 -11.61 -16.59
N ALA A 136 -0.13 -10.80 -16.93
CA ALA A 136 -1.29 -11.24 -17.72
C ALA A 136 -0.89 -11.73 -19.12
N ALA A 137 0.17 -11.16 -19.70
CA ALA A 137 0.69 -11.55 -21.00
C ALA A 137 1.69 -12.74 -20.96
N GLY A 138 2.00 -13.29 -19.77
CA GLY A 138 3.00 -14.35 -19.59
C GLY A 138 4.44 -13.88 -19.85
N GLN A 139 4.71 -12.58 -19.70
CA GLN A 139 6.05 -11.98 -19.86
C GLN A 139 6.76 -11.78 -18.52
N ALA A 140 6.08 -12.05 -17.42
CA ALA A 140 6.62 -12.18 -16.08
C ALA A 140 5.96 -13.39 -15.42
N ASP A 141 6.76 -14.20 -14.73
CA ASP A 141 6.27 -15.43 -14.10
C ASP A 141 5.93 -15.24 -12.61
N LEU A 142 6.57 -14.27 -11.95
CA LEU A 142 6.48 -14.09 -10.50
C LEU A 142 6.48 -12.61 -10.15
N ALA A 143 5.47 -12.15 -9.42
CA ALA A 143 5.35 -10.74 -9.08
C ALA A 143 4.72 -10.50 -7.71
N VAL A 144 5.09 -9.39 -7.07
CA VAL A 144 4.36 -8.81 -5.94
C VAL A 144 3.41 -7.75 -6.48
N LEU A 145 2.13 -7.97 -6.27
CA LEU A 145 1.07 -7.04 -6.70
C LEU A 145 0.08 -6.77 -5.56
N PRO A 146 -0.47 -5.54 -5.49
CA PRO A 146 -1.58 -5.24 -4.59
C PRO A 146 -2.93 -5.54 -5.25
N GLN A 147 -3.99 -5.63 -4.44
CA GLN A 147 -5.34 -5.45 -4.95
C GLN A 147 -5.56 -3.99 -5.41
N PRO A 148 -6.33 -3.75 -6.48
CA PRO A 148 -7.15 -4.71 -7.27
C PRO A 148 -6.40 -5.34 -8.46
N PHE A 149 -5.11 -5.08 -8.64
CA PHE A 149 -4.33 -5.58 -9.79
C PHE A 149 -4.26 -7.11 -9.82
N VAL A 150 -4.16 -7.75 -8.65
CA VAL A 150 -4.22 -9.22 -8.55
C VAL A 150 -5.51 -9.76 -9.18
N THR A 151 -6.67 -9.26 -8.76
CA THR A 151 -7.96 -9.65 -9.34
C THR A 151 -8.02 -9.43 -10.85
N SER A 152 -7.47 -8.31 -11.33
CA SER A 152 -7.44 -7.99 -12.76
C SER A 152 -6.57 -8.96 -13.56
N VAL A 153 -5.44 -9.39 -13.01
CA VAL A 153 -4.55 -10.37 -13.67
C VAL A 153 -5.20 -11.74 -13.69
N LEU A 154 -5.73 -12.22 -12.57
CA LEU A 154 -6.42 -13.53 -12.48
C LEU A 154 -7.61 -13.64 -13.46
N ALA A 155 -8.32 -12.54 -13.68
CA ALA A 155 -9.41 -12.49 -14.64
C ALA A 155 -8.96 -12.58 -16.10
N LYS A 156 -7.72 -12.15 -16.40
CA LYS A 156 -7.17 -12.11 -17.77
C LYS A 156 -6.32 -13.33 -18.12
N ASN A 157 -5.68 -13.94 -17.13
CA ASN A 157 -4.82 -15.10 -17.32
C ASN A 157 -5.14 -16.17 -16.27
N PRO A 158 -5.85 -17.26 -16.67
CA PRO A 158 -6.25 -18.32 -15.75
C PRO A 158 -5.07 -19.20 -15.25
N ASP A 159 -3.89 -19.09 -15.88
CA ASP A 159 -2.68 -19.83 -15.46
C ASP A 159 -1.97 -19.12 -14.29
N VAL A 160 -2.32 -17.86 -14.01
CA VAL A 160 -1.81 -17.11 -12.87
C VAL A 160 -2.60 -17.44 -11.62
N ARG A 161 -1.89 -17.65 -10.51
CA ARG A 161 -2.48 -17.88 -9.19
C ARG A 161 -1.89 -16.94 -8.14
N ILE A 162 -2.58 -16.79 -7.03
CA ILE A 162 -1.98 -16.28 -5.80
C ILE A 162 -1.12 -17.41 -5.21
N ALA A 163 0.19 -17.16 -5.11
CA ALA A 163 1.13 -18.08 -4.49
C ALA A 163 1.24 -17.84 -2.98
N LEU A 164 1.44 -16.57 -2.56
CA LEU A 164 1.55 -16.20 -1.14
C LEU A 164 0.72 -14.95 -0.86
N ASN A 165 0.09 -14.92 0.31
CA ASN A 165 -0.53 -13.73 0.88
C ASN A 165 0.47 -13.09 1.85
N LEU A 166 1.05 -11.94 1.51
CA LEU A 166 2.09 -11.32 2.33
C LEU A 166 1.58 -10.86 3.71
N THR A 167 0.29 -10.69 3.90
CA THR A 167 -0.29 -10.44 5.24
C THR A 167 -0.19 -11.69 6.12
N GLU A 168 -0.51 -12.86 5.56
CA GLU A 168 -0.40 -14.12 6.27
C GLU A 168 1.07 -14.49 6.54
N GLU A 169 1.96 -14.23 5.57
CA GLU A 169 3.40 -14.47 5.75
C GLU A 169 3.99 -13.52 6.81
N TRP A 170 3.53 -12.27 6.86
CA TRP A 170 3.89 -11.32 7.92
C TRP A 170 3.45 -11.83 9.30
N ASP A 171 2.18 -12.24 9.43
CA ASP A 171 1.65 -12.76 10.70
C ASP A 171 2.38 -14.02 11.20
N LYS A 172 2.98 -14.82 10.30
CA LYS A 172 3.78 -16.01 10.68
C LYS A 172 5.13 -15.64 11.29
N VAL A 173 5.72 -14.52 10.88
CA VAL A 173 7.09 -14.14 11.27
C VAL A 173 7.14 -13.05 12.34
N THR A 174 5.99 -12.50 12.73
CA THR A 174 5.91 -11.47 13.78
C THR A 174 5.41 -12.08 15.09
N GLU A 175 6.26 -12.08 16.12
CA GLU A 175 5.92 -12.63 17.45
C GLU A 175 5.10 -11.65 18.31
N ASP A 176 5.20 -10.35 18.06
CA ASP A 176 4.56 -9.28 18.84
C ASP A 176 3.11 -8.99 18.43
N GLY A 177 2.58 -9.74 17.46
CA GLY A 177 1.22 -9.54 16.93
C GLY A 177 1.06 -8.29 16.06
N SER A 178 2.16 -7.65 15.64
CA SER A 178 2.12 -6.50 14.73
C SER A 178 1.47 -6.89 13.40
N LYS A 179 0.79 -5.92 12.77
CA LYS A 179 0.06 -6.13 11.51
C LYS A 179 0.73 -5.39 10.36
N LEU A 180 0.76 -6.03 9.20
CA LEU A 180 1.18 -5.36 7.98
C LEU A 180 0.18 -4.27 7.64
N THR A 181 0.61 -3.01 7.74
CA THR A 181 -0.20 -1.83 7.43
C THR A 181 0.30 -1.17 6.16
N MET A 182 -0.62 -0.77 5.29
CA MET A 182 -0.29 -0.23 3.96
C MET A 182 -0.67 1.23 3.80
N GLY A 183 -1.75 1.67 4.44
CA GLY A 183 -2.27 3.02 4.31
C GLY A 183 -2.75 3.61 5.62
N ALA A 184 -2.56 4.90 5.76
CA ALA A 184 -3.02 5.70 6.89
C ALA A 184 -3.73 6.95 6.41
N LEU A 185 -4.69 7.40 7.19
CA LEU A 185 -5.24 8.75 7.13
C LEU A 185 -4.42 9.63 8.07
N VAL A 186 -3.90 10.71 7.55
CA VAL A 186 -3.17 11.71 8.33
C VAL A 186 -3.90 13.04 8.31
N VAL A 187 -3.71 13.82 9.35
CA VAL A 187 -4.33 15.14 9.53
C VAL A 187 -3.30 16.15 9.99
N ARG A 188 -3.47 17.39 9.62
CA ARG A 188 -2.73 18.49 10.26
C ARG A 188 -3.24 18.69 11.69
N LYS A 189 -2.32 18.80 12.64
CA LYS A 189 -2.62 18.93 14.05
C LYS A 189 -3.44 20.20 14.37
N ASP A 190 -3.05 21.34 13.80
CA ASP A 190 -3.74 22.59 13.97
C ASP A 190 -5.18 22.55 13.46
N PHE A 191 -5.43 21.85 12.34
CA PHE A 191 -6.78 21.60 11.84
C PHE A 191 -7.58 20.71 12.79
N ALA A 192 -6.99 19.60 13.25
CA ALA A 192 -7.67 18.66 14.14
C ALA A 192 -8.06 19.32 15.48
N GLU A 193 -7.18 20.12 16.05
CA GLU A 193 -7.43 20.85 17.30
C GLU A 193 -8.50 21.95 17.13
N SER A 194 -8.51 22.62 15.97
CA SER A 194 -9.46 23.72 15.70
C SER A 194 -10.83 23.22 15.21
N ASN A 195 -10.90 22.03 14.61
CA ASN A 195 -12.10 21.49 13.97
C ASN A 195 -12.39 20.02 14.42
N PRO A 196 -12.48 19.74 15.75
CA PRO A 196 -12.61 18.38 16.25
C PRO A 196 -13.93 17.70 15.81
N GLU A 197 -14.99 18.47 15.56
CA GLU A 197 -16.25 17.94 15.06
C GLU A 197 -16.13 17.52 13.60
N ALA A 198 -15.46 18.31 12.76
CA ALA A 198 -15.22 17.97 11.37
C ALA A 198 -14.41 16.67 11.24
N VAL A 199 -13.37 16.51 12.07
CA VAL A 199 -12.56 15.27 12.14
C VAL A 199 -13.42 14.08 12.59
N ARG A 200 -14.29 14.26 13.58
CA ARG A 200 -15.18 13.18 14.05
C ARG A 200 -16.19 12.76 12.98
N ASN A 201 -16.73 13.71 12.24
CA ASN A 201 -17.68 13.43 11.15
C ASN A 201 -17.00 12.78 9.94
N PHE A 202 -15.69 12.99 9.77
CA PHE A 202 -14.90 12.35 8.72
C PHE A 202 -14.57 10.87 9.02
N LEU A 203 -14.37 10.48 10.30
CA LEU A 203 -14.04 9.12 10.75
C LEU A 203 -15.30 8.25 10.87
#